data_b1a30ef6e175bdf456d51311c93f0dfb
#
_entry.id   b1a30ef6e175bdf456d51311c93f0dfb
#
_cell.length_a   1.000
_cell.length_b   1.000
_cell.length_c   1.000
_cell.angle_alpha   90.00
_cell.angle_beta   90.00
_cell.angle_gamma   90.00
#
_symmetry.space_group_name_H-M   'P 1'
#
loop_
_entity.id
_entity.type
_entity.pdbx_description
1 polymer ?
#
loop_
_entity_poly.entity_id
_entity_poly.type
_entity_poly.pdbx_seq_one_letter_code
_entity_poly.pdbx_strand_id
1 'polypeptide(L)'
;MNLIVCVEDQMGMMFNRRRQSQDRILRQRMLEMIGQEKLYVSPYTAKQFEQQEKLVILDNPQSLRGNLWCFIEDPQHLPPEDQISRIVVYRWNRAYPSDRYFSIDLNLWELTSFQEFAGYSHEKITEEVYLNETIMD
;
A
#
# COMPACT_ATOMS: atom_id res chain seq x y z
N MET A 1 -5.52 10.74 -4.85
CA MET A 1 -4.46 10.14 -4.03
C MET A 1 -4.12 8.77 -4.56
N ASN A 2 -2.85 8.43 -4.58
CA ASN A 2 -2.36 7.10 -4.97
C ASN A 2 -2.04 6.32 -3.70
N LEU A 3 -2.77 5.24 -3.47
CA LEU A 3 -2.67 4.43 -2.26
C LEU A 3 -1.85 3.18 -2.55
N ILE A 4 -0.94 2.83 -1.63
CA ILE A 4 -0.21 1.57 -1.66
C ILE A 4 -0.55 0.79 -0.40
N VAL A 5 -0.92 -0.48 -0.55
CA VAL A 5 -1.22 -1.39 0.56
C VAL A 5 -0.60 -2.76 0.32
N CYS A 6 -0.33 -3.48 1.41
CA CYS A 6 0.09 -4.88 1.37
C CYS A 6 -0.97 -5.72 2.08
N VAL A 7 -1.34 -6.85 1.48
CA VAL A 7 -2.39 -7.72 2.04
C VAL A 7 -1.97 -9.18 2.01
N GLU A 8 -2.43 -9.94 3.01
CA GLU A 8 -2.31 -11.40 3.02
C GLU A 8 -3.50 -12.04 2.27
N ASP A 9 -3.58 -13.36 2.22
CA ASP A 9 -4.55 -14.10 1.38
C ASP A 9 -6.02 -13.78 1.67
N GLN A 10 -6.36 -13.35 2.89
CA GLN A 10 -7.71 -12.99 3.29
C GLN A 10 -7.94 -11.48 3.32
N MET A 11 -7.09 -10.71 2.63
CA MET A 11 -7.13 -9.24 2.61
C MET A 11 -6.78 -8.61 3.96
N GLY A 12 -6.12 -9.33 4.85
CA GLY A 12 -5.64 -8.79 6.12
C GLY A 12 -4.46 -7.86 5.91
N MET A 13 -4.37 -6.83 6.73
CA MET A 13 -3.31 -5.83 6.68
C MET A 13 -2.44 -5.83 7.93
N MET A 14 -3.01 -6.10 9.09
CA MET A 14 -2.31 -6.06 10.38
C MET A 14 -2.80 -7.15 11.32
N PHE A 15 -1.96 -7.48 12.27
CA PHE A 15 -2.32 -8.34 13.40
C PHE A 15 -1.65 -7.81 14.66
N ASN A 16 -2.44 -7.69 15.73
CA ASN A 16 -1.96 -7.24 17.04
C ASN A 16 -1.19 -5.92 16.95
N ARG A 17 -1.71 -4.96 16.16
CA ARG A 17 -1.14 -3.63 15.92
C ARG A 17 0.23 -3.66 15.25
N ARG A 18 0.55 -4.74 14.53
CA ARG A 18 1.82 -4.90 13.83
C ARG A 18 1.58 -5.27 12.38
N ARG A 19 2.53 -4.86 11.51
CA ARG A 19 2.53 -5.35 10.13
C ARG A 19 2.73 -6.86 10.13
N GLN A 20 2.15 -7.50 9.14
CA GLN A 20 2.23 -8.96 9.01
C GLN A 20 3.58 -9.40 8.47
N SER A 21 4.18 -8.60 7.62
CA SER A 21 5.47 -8.89 7.02
C SER A 21 6.10 -7.63 6.45
N GLN A 22 7.35 -7.75 6.00
CA GLN A 22 8.03 -6.72 5.23
C GLN A 22 9.01 -7.41 4.30
N ASP A 23 9.39 -6.72 3.23
CA ASP A 23 10.27 -7.29 2.23
C ASP A 23 11.11 -6.19 1.58
N ARG A 24 12.41 -6.38 1.58
CA ARG A 24 13.35 -5.39 1.07
C ARG A 24 13.18 -5.12 -0.42
N ILE A 25 12.96 -6.17 -1.20
CA ILE A 25 12.75 -6.02 -2.65
C ILE A 25 11.44 -5.28 -2.93
N LEU A 26 10.40 -5.59 -2.15
CA LEU A 26 9.14 -4.85 -2.26
C LEU A 26 9.32 -3.36 -1.97
N ARG A 27 10.05 -3.01 -0.92
CA ARG A 27 10.28 -1.60 -0.59
C ARG A 27 11.05 -0.89 -1.71
N GLN A 28 12.07 -1.54 -2.28
CA GLN A 28 12.83 -0.98 -3.40
C GLN A 28 11.93 -0.75 -4.61
N ARG A 29 11.09 -1.74 -4.92
CA ARG A 29 10.17 -1.66 -6.06
C ARG A 29 9.17 -0.52 -5.88
N MET A 30 8.65 -0.36 -4.67
CA MET A 30 7.73 0.73 -4.32
C MET A 30 8.38 2.10 -4.56
N LEU A 31 9.61 2.29 -4.10
CA LEU A 31 10.33 3.54 -4.25
C LEU A 31 10.69 3.83 -5.70
N GLU A 32 11.01 2.80 -6.48
CA GLU A 32 11.26 2.95 -7.92
C GLU A 32 9.99 3.35 -8.66
N MET A 33 8.87 2.75 -8.30
CA MET A 33 7.58 3.04 -8.95
C MET A 33 7.17 4.49 -8.80
N ILE A 34 7.36 5.09 -7.64
CA ILE A 34 6.99 6.49 -7.40
C ILE A 34 7.98 7.47 -8.02
N GLY A 35 9.14 7.00 -8.48
CA GLY A 35 10.13 7.84 -9.16
C GLY A 35 10.70 8.92 -8.24
N GLN A 36 10.60 10.17 -8.65
CA GLN A 36 11.12 11.31 -7.89
C GLN A 36 10.11 11.93 -6.94
N GLU A 37 8.92 11.36 -6.85
CA GLU A 37 7.89 11.86 -5.95
C GLU A 37 8.15 11.44 -4.51
N LYS A 38 7.40 12.03 -3.59
CA LYS A 38 7.50 11.71 -2.16
C LYS A 38 6.54 10.59 -1.81
N LEU A 39 6.92 9.80 -0.81
CA LEU A 39 6.08 8.76 -0.23
C LEU A 39 5.66 9.19 1.17
N TYR A 40 4.34 9.35 1.37
CA TYR A 40 3.76 9.77 2.63
C TYR A 40 3.45 8.56 3.48
N VAL A 41 3.96 8.53 4.71
CA VAL A 41 3.87 7.38 5.61
C VAL A 41 3.65 7.83 7.06
N SER A 42 3.05 6.94 7.87
CA SER A 42 2.98 7.14 9.30
C SER A 42 4.35 6.92 9.95
N PRO A 43 4.56 7.37 11.21
CA PRO A 43 5.81 7.08 11.92
C PRO A 43 6.11 5.60 12.02
N TYR A 44 5.10 4.77 12.26
CA TYR A 44 5.28 3.32 12.34
C TYR A 44 5.75 2.74 11.01
N THR A 45 5.10 3.13 9.91
CA THR A 45 5.46 2.66 8.57
C THR A 45 6.87 3.09 8.18
N ALA A 46 7.27 4.29 8.55
CA ALA A 46 8.61 4.81 8.25
C ALA A 46 9.74 3.96 8.83
N LYS A 47 9.49 3.28 9.95
CA LYS A 47 10.53 2.51 10.65
C LYS A 47 11.10 1.35 9.82
N GLN A 48 10.36 0.83 8.84
CA GLN A 48 10.86 -0.25 8.00
C GLN A 48 11.77 0.24 6.88
N PHE A 49 11.78 1.54 6.61
CA PHE A 49 12.66 2.13 5.61
C PHE A 49 13.93 2.65 6.27
N GLU A 50 15.05 2.46 5.60
CA GLU A 50 16.27 3.16 5.96
C GLU A 50 16.08 4.65 5.65
N GLN A 51 17.04 5.50 6.03
CA GLN A 51 16.95 6.93 5.77
C GLN A 51 16.68 7.17 4.29
N GLN A 52 15.47 7.64 3.99
CA GLN A 52 15.04 7.91 2.62
C GLN A 52 14.60 9.36 2.51
N GLU A 53 15.22 10.09 1.61
CA GLU A 53 14.86 11.48 1.32
C GLU A 53 13.45 11.59 0.74
N LYS A 54 12.93 10.49 0.16
CA LYS A 54 11.59 10.46 -0.43
C LYS A 54 10.48 10.40 0.61
N LEU A 55 10.77 10.03 1.86
CA LEU A 55 9.73 9.86 2.87
C LEU A 55 9.28 11.19 3.45
N VAL A 56 7.96 11.35 3.58
CA VAL A 56 7.33 12.41 4.39
C VAL A 56 6.54 11.72 5.48
N ILE A 57 6.89 11.96 6.73
CA ILE A 57 6.31 11.28 7.89
C ILE A 57 5.27 12.19 8.53
N LEU A 58 4.05 11.66 8.73
CA LEU A 58 2.97 12.40 9.39
C LEU A 58 2.06 11.47 10.17
N ASP A 59 1.47 12.00 11.24
CA ASP A 59 0.65 11.21 12.17
C ASP A 59 -0.72 10.85 11.59
N ASN A 60 -1.26 11.67 10.68
CA ASN A 60 -2.61 11.53 10.17
C ASN A 60 -2.64 11.43 8.64
N PRO A 61 -2.13 10.31 8.05
CA PRO A 61 -2.13 10.16 6.59
C PRO A 61 -3.54 10.24 5.98
N GLN A 62 -4.57 9.83 6.73
CA GLN A 62 -5.95 9.85 6.26
C GLN A 62 -6.47 11.26 5.98
N SER A 63 -5.82 12.29 6.51
CA SER A 63 -6.23 13.68 6.28
C SER A 63 -5.63 14.30 5.02
N LEU A 64 -4.71 13.60 4.37
CA LEU A 64 -4.08 14.09 3.14
C LEU A 64 -5.07 14.20 2.00
N ARG A 65 -4.86 15.20 1.16
CA ARG A 65 -5.64 15.41 -0.07
C ARG A 65 -4.68 15.76 -1.20
N GLY A 66 -5.09 15.42 -2.42
CA GLY A 66 -4.29 15.71 -3.61
C GLY A 66 -3.72 14.47 -4.26
N ASN A 67 -2.93 14.66 -5.32
CA ASN A 67 -2.33 13.56 -6.08
C ASN A 67 -1.00 13.16 -5.46
N LEU A 68 -1.06 12.54 -4.29
CA LEU A 68 0.10 12.13 -3.48
C LEU A 68 0.17 10.61 -3.39
N TRP A 69 1.39 10.10 -3.17
CA TRP A 69 1.63 8.68 -2.92
C TRP A 69 1.65 8.41 -1.42
N CYS A 70 0.77 7.51 -0.95
CA CYS A 70 0.70 7.12 0.45
C CYS A 70 0.85 5.62 0.58
N PHE A 71 1.77 5.16 1.43
CA PHE A 71 1.85 3.75 1.82
C PHE A 71 1.19 3.60 3.18
N ILE A 72 0.05 2.90 3.21
CA ILE A 72 -0.79 2.74 4.40
C ILE A 72 -0.74 1.28 4.84
N GLU A 73 -0.32 1.04 6.09
CA GLU A 73 -0.32 -0.29 6.69
C GLU A 73 -1.49 -0.50 7.64
N ASP A 74 -1.98 0.56 8.27
CA ASP A 74 -3.12 0.49 9.19
C ASP A 74 -4.40 0.95 8.49
N PRO A 75 -5.43 0.09 8.39
CA PRO A 75 -6.68 0.47 7.74
C PRO A 75 -7.36 1.70 8.33
N GLN A 76 -7.06 2.04 9.60
CA GLN A 76 -7.59 3.25 10.22
C GLN A 76 -7.08 4.53 9.55
N HIS A 77 -5.95 4.45 8.85
CA HIS A 77 -5.35 5.59 8.16
C HIS A 77 -5.80 5.72 6.71
N LEU A 78 -6.69 4.85 6.24
CA LEU A 78 -7.20 4.93 4.87
C LEU A 78 -7.97 6.23 4.66
N PRO A 79 -7.66 6.98 3.60
CA PRO A 79 -8.46 8.16 3.25
C PRO A 79 -9.85 7.74 2.76
N PRO A 80 -10.80 8.68 2.67
CA PRO A 80 -12.10 8.39 2.06
C PRO A 80 -11.91 7.84 0.64
N GLU A 81 -12.70 6.84 0.29
CA GLU A 81 -12.54 6.14 -0.99
C GLU A 81 -12.67 7.07 -2.19
N ASP A 82 -13.53 8.08 -2.10
CA ASP A 82 -13.72 9.06 -3.17
C ASP A 82 -12.50 9.99 -3.37
N GLN A 83 -11.54 9.97 -2.46
CA GLN A 83 -10.28 10.71 -2.57
C GLN A 83 -9.16 9.89 -3.18
N ILE A 84 -9.40 8.60 -3.44
CA ILE A 84 -8.37 7.68 -3.96
C ILE A 84 -8.61 7.48 -5.44
N SER A 85 -7.60 7.83 -6.26
CA SER A 85 -7.67 7.66 -7.72
C SER A 85 -7.01 6.37 -8.18
N ARG A 86 -6.04 5.86 -7.41
CA ARG A 86 -5.29 4.65 -7.74
C ARG A 86 -4.98 3.87 -6.48
N ILE A 87 -5.05 2.54 -6.56
CA ILE A 87 -4.62 1.65 -5.50
C ILE A 87 -3.61 0.67 -6.07
N VAL A 88 -2.42 0.61 -5.47
CA VAL A 88 -1.43 -0.42 -5.74
C VAL A 88 -1.51 -1.43 -4.61
N VAL A 89 -1.90 -2.65 -4.94
CA VAL A 89 -2.06 -3.73 -3.97
C VAL A 89 -0.91 -4.72 -4.14
N TYR A 90 -0.13 -4.89 -3.10
CA TYR A 90 0.88 -5.95 -3.05
C TYR A 90 0.32 -7.11 -2.25
N ARG A 91 0.24 -8.28 -2.87
CA ARG A 91 -0.22 -9.50 -2.22
C ARG A 91 0.99 -10.33 -1.82
N TRP A 92 1.08 -10.63 -0.51
CA TRP A 92 2.16 -11.47 0.02
C TRP A 92 2.10 -12.89 -0.55
N ASN A 93 0.93 -13.34 -0.97
CA ASN A 93 0.66 -14.71 -1.41
C ASN A 93 0.96 -15.72 -0.29
N ARG A 94 0.61 -15.32 0.92
CA ARG A 94 0.68 -16.13 2.12
C ARG A 94 -0.51 -15.81 3.01
N ALA A 95 -0.90 -16.79 3.83
CA ALA A 95 -1.87 -16.57 4.90
C ALA A 95 -1.13 -16.13 6.14
N TYR A 96 -1.50 -14.98 6.69
CA TYR A 96 -0.99 -14.47 7.96
C TYR A 96 -2.16 -14.22 8.90
N PRO A 97 -1.95 -14.36 10.23
CA PRO A 97 -2.97 -13.92 11.17
C PRO A 97 -3.34 -12.46 10.95
N SER A 98 -4.62 -12.14 11.00
CA SER A 98 -5.11 -10.79 10.76
C SER A 98 -6.25 -10.45 11.70
N ASP A 99 -6.27 -9.22 12.21
CA ASP A 99 -7.38 -8.65 12.95
C ASP A 99 -7.84 -7.31 12.39
N ARG A 100 -7.14 -6.80 11.38
CA ARG A 100 -7.51 -5.61 10.61
C ARG A 100 -7.39 -5.91 9.14
N TYR A 101 -8.40 -5.50 8.36
CA TYR A 101 -8.55 -5.90 6.97
C TYR A 101 -8.72 -4.70 6.05
N PHE A 102 -8.29 -4.88 4.80
CA PHE A 102 -8.53 -3.94 3.73
C PHE A 102 -10.00 -4.02 3.33
N SER A 103 -10.75 -2.92 3.50
CA SER A 103 -12.21 -2.93 3.38
C SER A 103 -12.74 -2.41 2.06
N ILE A 104 -11.88 -1.87 1.20
CA ILE A 104 -12.32 -1.35 -0.11
C ILE A 104 -12.62 -2.53 -1.03
N ASP A 105 -13.79 -2.51 -1.67
CA ASP A 105 -14.20 -3.56 -2.61
C ASP A 105 -13.54 -3.32 -3.97
N LEU A 106 -12.46 -4.06 -4.23
CA LEU A 106 -11.68 -3.92 -5.46
C LEU A 106 -12.45 -4.36 -6.71
N ASN A 107 -13.57 -5.09 -6.57
CA ASN A 107 -14.41 -5.46 -7.70
C ASN A 107 -15.08 -4.24 -8.37
N LEU A 108 -15.14 -3.13 -7.66
CA LEU A 108 -15.68 -1.87 -8.17
C LEU A 108 -14.60 -1.00 -8.85
N TRP A 109 -13.38 -1.49 -8.90
CA TRP A 109 -12.22 -0.78 -9.46
C TRP A 109 -11.73 -1.48 -10.72
N GLU A 110 -11.09 -0.74 -11.60
CA GLU A 110 -10.52 -1.28 -12.83
C GLU A 110 -9.08 -1.77 -12.58
N LEU A 111 -8.84 -3.07 -12.75
CA LEU A 111 -7.49 -3.62 -12.71
C LEU A 111 -6.77 -3.27 -14.01
N THR A 112 -5.72 -2.46 -13.94
CA THR A 112 -4.99 -1.96 -15.10
C THR A 112 -3.61 -2.59 -15.27
N SER A 113 -3.05 -3.19 -14.23
CA SER A 113 -1.74 -3.81 -14.27
C SER A 113 -1.67 -4.97 -13.28
N PHE A 114 -1.00 -6.02 -13.68
CA PHE A 114 -0.78 -7.21 -12.87
C PHE A 114 0.64 -7.71 -13.16
N GLN A 115 1.47 -7.80 -12.13
CA GLN A 115 2.82 -8.32 -12.25
C GLN A 115 3.18 -9.14 -11.03
N GLU A 116 4.02 -10.16 -11.25
CA GLU A 116 4.54 -11.00 -10.18
C GLU A 116 6.05 -10.90 -10.15
N PHE A 117 6.63 -10.90 -8.96
CA PHE A 117 8.08 -10.84 -8.81
C PHE A 117 8.53 -11.58 -7.56
N ALA A 118 9.78 -12.05 -7.57
CA ALA A 118 10.37 -12.68 -6.41
C ALA A 118 10.75 -11.60 -5.39
N GLY A 119 10.30 -11.78 -4.15
CA GLY A 119 10.72 -10.93 -3.05
C GLY A 119 12.06 -11.36 -2.48
N TYR A 120 12.52 -10.67 -1.43
CA TYR A 120 13.72 -11.06 -0.70
C TYR A 120 13.43 -12.25 0.23
N SER A 121 12.34 -12.16 1.00
CA SER A 121 11.90 -13.18 1.95
C SER A 121 10.60 -13.87 1.56
N HIS A 122 10.07 -13.57 0.39
CA HIS A 122 8.85 -14.14 -0.16
C HIS A 122 9.13 -14.69 -1.54
N GLU A 123 8.66 -15.91 -1.82
CA GLU A 123 8.91 -16.54 -3.12
C GLU A 123 8.30 -15.75 -4.26
N LYS A 124 7.08 -15.25 -4.05
CA LYS A 124 6.34 -14.52 -5.08
C LYS A 124 5.44 -13.48 -4.44
N ILE A 125 5.60 -12.24 -4.88
CA ILE A 125 4.71 -11.14 -4.51
C ILE A 125 3.97 -10.70 -5.76
N THR A 126 2.67 -10.45 -5.65
CA THR A 126 1.86 -9.97 -6.75
C THR A 126 1.61 -8.48 -6.60
N GLU A 127 1.85 -7.72 -7.66
CA GLU A 127 1.57 -6.28 -7.71
C GLU A 127 0.38 -6.05 -8.64
N GLU A 128 -0.69 -5.51 -8.08
CA GLU A 128 -1.90 -5.16 -8.84
C GLU A 128 -2.13 -3.66 -8.76
N VAL A 129 -2.45 -3.03 -9.89
CA VAL A 129 -2.76 -1.61 -9.93
C VAL A 129 -4.21 -1.45 -10.36
N TYR A 130 -4.98 -0.73 -9.54
CA TYR A 130 -6.40 -0.46 -9.77
C TYR A 130 -6.62 1.03 -9.95
N LEU A 131 -7.49 1.40 -10.87
CA LEU A 131 -7.93 2.78 -11.07
C LEU A 131 -9.39 2.92 -10.65
N ASN A 132 -9.72 4.07 -10.09
CA ASN A 132 -11.08 4.41 -9.72
C ASN A 132 -11.82 4.94 -10.94
N GLU A 133 -12.75 4.15 -11.49
CA GLU A 133 -13.50 4.51 -12.69
C GLU A 133 -14.35 5.76 -12.50
N THR A 134 -14.79 6.04 -11.27
CA THR A 134 -15.67 7.19 -11.01
C THR A 134 -14.92 8.52 -11.00
N ILE A 135 -13.58 8.51 -10.96
CA ILE A 135 -12.74 9.71 -10.88
C ILE A 135 -12.02 9.96 -12.21
N MET A 136 -12.11 9.06 -13.15
CA MET A 136 -11.33 9.04 -14.39
C MET A 136 -11.96 9.84 -15.54
N ASP A 137 -12.46 11.00 -15.27
CA ASP A 137 -12.95 11.86 -16.36
C ASP A 137 -11.92 12.90 -16.76
#